data_8ec8d47832830a21934fbfd8e0b72a57
#
_entry.id   8ec8d47832830a21934fbfd8e0b72a57
#
_cell.length_a   1.000
_cell.length_b   1.000
_cell.length_c   1.000
_cell.angle_alpha   90.00
_cell.angle_beta   90.00
_cell.angle_gamma   90.00
#
_symmetry.space_group_name_H-M   'P 1'
#
loop_
_entity.id
_entity.type
_entity.pdbx_description
1 polymer ?
#
loop_
_entity_poly.entity_id
_entity_poly.type
_entity_poly.pdbx_seq_one_letter_code
_entity_poly.pdbx_strand_id
1 'polypeptide(L)'
;MKTRDVVITNASGLHARPATFFIQKANSYKCTSLVEKDDRKVNAKSLLGVLSLGIAKGMTIKLIADGQDEEVALSGLVSLVNSGFNE
;
A
#
# COMPACT_ATOMS: atom_id res chain seq x y z
N MET A 1 11.26 10.34 6.58
CA MET A 1 10.75 9.01 6.19
C MET A 1 9.99 8.39 7.35
N LYS A 2 8.82 7.87 7.05
CA LYS A 2 7.99 7.19 8.04
C LYS A 2 7.53 5.85 7.50
N THR A 3 7.30 4.89 8.40
CA THR A 3 6.89 3.54 8.02
C THR A 3 5.72 3.07 8.89
N ARG A 4 4.94 2.15 8.36
CA ARG A 4 3.82 1.56 9.08
C ARG A 4 3.60 0.13 8.59
N ASP A 5 3.47 -0.81 9.50
CA ASP A 5 3.12 -2.19 9.16
C ASP A 5 1.60 -2.32 9.18
N VAL A 6 1.05 -3.01 8.19
CA VAL A 6 -0.39 -3.28 8.13
C VAL A 6 -0.63 -4.73 7.71
N VAL A 7 -1.75 -5.28 8.16
CA VAL A 7 -2.18 -6.63 7.77
C VAL A 7 -3.28 -6.48 6.73
N ILE A 8 -3.16 -7.23 5.65
CA ILE A 8 -4.17 -7.24 4.59
C ILE A 8 -5.33 -8.13 5.03
N THR A 9 -6.51 -7.56 5.12
CA THR A 9 -7.69 -8.26 5.65
C THR A 9 -8.76 -8.55 4.63
N ASN A 10 -8.71 -7.92 3.46
CA ASN A 10 -9.72 -8.15 2.43
C ASN A 10 -9.47 -9.45 1.67
N ALA A 11 -10.55 -10.07 1.20
CA ALA A 11 -10.51 -11.42 0.66
C ALA A 11 -9.58 -11.57 -0.55
N SER A 12 -9.55 -10.57 -1.44
CA SER A 12 -8.73 -10.65 -2.67
C SER A 12 -7.29 -10.16 -2.50
N GLY A 13 -6.94 -9.62 -1.32
CA GLY A 13 -5.59 -9.08 -1.11
C GLY A 13 -5.33 -7.86 -2.00
N LEU A 14 -4.06 -7.59 -2.31
CA LEU A 14 -3.68 -6.53 -3.24
C LEU A 14 -3.61 -7.06 -4.66
N HIS A 15 -4.76 -7.39 -5.21
CA HIS A 15 -4.91 -7.96 -6.52
C HIS A 15 -6.03 -7.23 -7.25
N ALA A 16 -5.91 -7.09 -8.56
CA ALA A 16 -6.95 -6.50 -9.39
C ALA A 16 -7.46 -5.16 -8.84
N ARG A 17 -8.74 -5.09 -8.47
CA ARG A 17 -9.41 -3.87 -8.07
C ARG A 17 -8.84 -3.22 -6.80
N PRO A 18 -8.58 -3.96 -5.71
CA PRO A 18 -7.93 -3.37 -4.54
C PRO A 18 -6.56 -2.76 -4.86
N ALA A 19 -5.76 -3.41 -5.72
CA ALA A 19 -4.48 -2.85 -6.11
C ALA A 19 -4.66 -1.53 -6.86
N THR A 20 -5.67 -1.44 -7.73
CA THR A 20 -5.97 -0.20 -8.44
C THR A 20 -6.31 0.92 -7.48
N PHE A 21 -7.16 0.67 -6.48
CA PHE A 21 -7.52 1.66 -5.48
C PHE A 21 -6.29 2.09 -4.67
N PHE A 22 -5.44 1.13 -4.31
CA PHE A 22 -4.23 1.42 -3.54
C PHE A 22 -3.31 2.37 -4.31
N ILE A 23 -3.09 2.08 -5.59
CA ILE A 23 -2.22 2.87 -6.45
C ILE A 23 -2.78 4.26 -6.67
N GLN A 24 -4.09 4.38 -6.90
CA GLN A 24 -4.74 5.67 -7.06
C GLN A 24 -4.58 6.52 -5.80
N LYS A 25 -4.74 5.90 -4.63
CA LYS A 25 -4.56 6.61 -3.38
C LYS A 25 -3.11 7.09 -3.21
N ALA A 26 -2.15 6.22 -3.48
CA ALA A 26 -0.74 6.56 -3.37
C ALA A 26 -0.37 7.71 -4.32
N ASN A 27 -0.93 7.70 -5.54
CA ASN A 27 -0.66 8.76 -6.52
C ASN A 27 -1.29 10.10 -6.15
N SER A 28 -2.22 10.12 -5.21
CA SER A 28 -2.83 11.38 -4.75
C SER A 28 -1.89 12.17 -3.83
N TYR A 29 -0.80 11.57 -3.39
CA TYR A 29 0.20 12.21 -2.53
C TYR A 29 1.47 12.49 -3.29
N LYS A 30 2.21 13.53 -2.87
CA LYS A 30 3.44 13.94 -3.54
C LYS A 30 4.66 13.16 -3.08
N CYS A 31 4.64 12.62 -1.87
CA CYS A 31 5.79 11.91 -1.32
C CYS A 31 6.10 10.65 -2.10
N THR A 32 7.32 10.16 -1.92
CA THR A 32 7.69 8.82 -2.40
C THR A 32 7.04 7.79 -1.49
N SER A 33 6.39 6.81 -2.07
CA SER A 33 5.72 5.74 -1.32
C SER A 33 6.19 4.39 -1.81
N LEU A 34 6.53 3.52 -0.86
CA LEU A 34 7.00 2.16 -1.17
C LEU A 34 6.18 1.15 -0.38
N VAL A 35 6.06 -0.04 -0.95
CA VAL A 35 5.48 -1.20 -0.27
C VAL A 35 6.57 -2.24 -0.16
N GLU A 36 6.77 -2.75 1.03
CA GLU A 36 7.77 -3.80 1.28
C GLU A 36 7.08 -5.06 1.80
N LYS A 37 7.40 -6.18 1.18
CA LYS A 37 6.99 -7.50 1.63
C LYS A 37 8.20 -8.41 1.56
N ASP A 38 8.54 -9.03 2.69
CA ASP A 38 9.77 -9.80 2.84
C ASP A 38 10.95 -8.91 2.52
N ASP A 39 11.81 -9.26 1.58
CA ASP A 39 12.98 -8.44 1.24
C ASP A 39 12.77 -7.63 -0.04
N ARG A 40 11.53 -7.53 -0.53
CA ARG A 40 11.23 -6.82 -1.77
C ARG A 40 10.52 -5.50 -1.47
N LYS A 41 11.03 -4.43 -2.07
CA LYS A 41 10.41 -3.11 -2.03
C LYS A 41 10.01 -2.71 -3.43
N VAL A 42 8.79 -2.19 -3.56
CA VAL A 42 8.30 -1.69 -4.85
C VAL A 42 7.68 -0.32 -4.67
N ASN A 43 7.57 0.42 -5.77
CA ASN A 43 6.91 1.71 -5.78
C ASN A 43 5.40 1.52 -5.59
N ALA A 44 4.84 2.12 -4.53
CA ALA A 44 3.41 2.02 -4.24
C ALA A 44 2.54 2.68 -5.31
N LYS A 45 3.14 3.48 -6.20
CA LYS A 45 2.44 4.16 -7.29
C LYS A 45 2.49 3.35 -8.60
N SER A 46 3.10 2.17 -8.58
CA SER A 46 3.24 1.32 -9.76
C SER A 46 2.33 0.08 -9.62
N LEU A 47 1.37 -0.05 -10.53
CA LEU A 47 0.47 -1.21 -10.52
C LEU A 47 1.25 -2.51 -10.71
N LEU A 48 2.14 -2.56 -11.68
CA LEU A 48 2.93 -3.76 -11.93
C LEU A 48 3.80 -4.12 -10.73
N GLY A 49 4.40 -3.09 -10.10
CA GLY A 49 5.21 -3.31 -8.90
C GLY A 49 4.42 -3.92 -7.77
N VAL A 50 3.27 -3.34 -7.45
CA VAL A 50 2.42 -3.83 -6.36
C VAL A 50 1.91 -5.24 -6.66
N LEU A 51 1.44 -5.50 -7.89
CA LEU A 51 0.97 -6.82 -8.27
C LEU A 51 2.07 -7.88 -8.19
N SER A 52 3.31 -7.49 -8.47
CA SER A 52 4.44 -8.44 -8.47
C SER A 52 4.74 -9.00 -7.09
N LEU A 53 4.26 -8.36 -6.02
CA LEU A 53 4.52 -8.84 -4.66
C LEU A 53 3.63 -10.01 -4.26
N GLY A 54 2.54 -10.26 -4.97
CA GLY A 54 1.65 -11.38 -4.67
C GLY A 54 1.04 -11.28 -3.27
N ILE A 55 0.63 -10.08 -2.87
CA ILE A 55 0.10 -9.85 -1.52
C ILE A 55 -1.32 -10.40 -1.40
N ALA A 56 -1.52 -11.28 -0.42
CA ALA A 56 -2.79 -11.95 -0.19
C ALA A 56 -3.31 -11.66 1.21
N LYS A 57 -4.57 -12.04 1.45
CA LYS A 57 -5.19 -11.89 2.76
C LYS A 57 -4.34 -12.55 3.84
N GLY A 58 -4.19 -11.85 4.95
CA GLY A 58 -3.43 -12.32 6.11
C GLY A 58 -1.96 -11.94 6.10
N MET A 59 -1.46 -11.45 4.98
CA MET A 59 -0.05 -11.05 4.91
C MET A 59 0.14 -9.68 5.54
N THR A 60 1.30 -9.50 6.20
CA THR A 60 1.72 -8.21 6.73
C THR A 60 2.65 -7.55 5.73
N ILE A 61 2.40 -6.28 5.43
CA ILE A 61 3.26 -5.49 4.56
C ILE A 61 3.70 -4.24 5.29
N LYS A 62 4.81 -3.67 4.86
CA LYS A 62 5.31 -2.41 5.39
C LYS A 62 5.06 -1.32 4.36
N LEU A 63 4.43 -0.24 4.80
CA LEU A 63 4.24 0.95 3.98
C LEU A 63 5.28 1.97 4.38
N ILE A 64 5.96 2.55 3.40
CA ILE A 64 7.02 3.52 3.61
C ILE A 64 6.67 4.78 2.85
N ALA A 65 6.75 5.94 3.51
CA ALA A 65 6.53 7.22 2.86
C ALA A 65 7.64 8.20 3.21
N ASP A 66 8.07 8.99 2.23
CA ASP A 66 9.17 9.92 2.41
C ASP A 66 8.86 11.20 1.63
N GLY A 67 8.68 12.30 2.34
CA GLY A 67 8.36 13.59 1.75
C GLY A 67 7.55 14.45 2.69
N GLN A 68 7.16 15.65 2.21
CA GLN A 68 6.44 16.62 3.04
C GLN A 68 5.10 16.11 3.55
N ASP A 69 4.39 15.33 2.73
CA ASP A 69 3.06 14.81 3.09
C ASP A 69 3.10 13.35 3.54
N GLU A 70 4.26 12.89 4.02
CA GLU A 70 4.44 11.48 4.36
C GLU A 70 3.47 10.99 5.44
N GLU A 71 3.16 11.80 6.44
CA GLU A 71 2.23 11.38 7.49
C GLU A 71 0.80 11.25 6.96
N VAL A 72 0.37 12.22 6.17
CA VAL A 72 -0.97 12.17 5.56
C VAL A 72 -1.06 11.00 4.61
N ALA A 73 -0.01 10.75 3.84
CA ALA A 73 0.03 9.63 2.90
C ALA A 73 -0.08 8.29 3.62
N LEU A 74 0.72 8.08 4.67
CA LEU A 74 0.64 6.83 5.43
C LEU A 74 -0.73 6.65 6.06
N SER A 75 -1.26 7.71 6.67
CA SER A 75 -2.57 7.66 7.30
C SER A 75 -3.65 7.26 6.28
N GLY A 76 -3.61 7.85 5.09
CA GLY A 76 -4.57 7.53 4.03
C GLY A 76 -4.44 6.11 3.52
N LEU A 77 -3.21 5.64 3.31
CA LEU A 77 -2.98 4.28 2.83
C LEU A 77 -3.35 3.25 3.89
N VAL A 78 -3.00 3.49 5.15
CA VAL A 78 -3.36 2.60 6.25
C VAL A 78 -4.88 2.53 6.39
N SER A 79 -5.56 3.66 6.30
CA SER A 79 -7.01 3.71 6.38
C SER A 79 -7.67 2.89 5.28
N LEU A 80 -7.15 3.00 4.06
CA LEU A 80 -7.68 2.23 2.92
C LEU A 80 -7.50 0.73 3.14
N VAL A 81 -6.33 0.32 3.60
CA VAL A 81 -6.06 -1.10 3.90
C VAL A 81 -6.98 -1.59 5.01
N ASN A 82 -7.10 -0.81 6.09
CA ASN A 82 -7.91 -1.22 7.25
C ASN A 82 -9.40 -1.26 6.94
N SER A 83 -9.86 -0.51 5.95
CA SER A 83 -11.25 -0.57 5.51
C SER A 83 -11.54 -1.79 4.63
N GLY A 84 -10.51 -2.59 4.32
CA GLY A 84 -10.65 -3.75 3.44
C GLY A 84 -10.94 -3.36 2.00
N PHE A 85 -10.53 -2.14 1.60
CA PHE A 85 -10.77 -1.62 0.24
C PHE A 85 -12.25 -1.61 -0.12
N ASN A 86 -13.10 -1.54 0.90
CA ASN A 86 -14.57 -1.55 0.75
C ASN A 86 -15.10 -2.85 0.13
N GLU A 87 -14.41 -3.95 0.36
CA GLU A 87 -14.88 -5.28 -0.05
C GLU A 87 -15.84 -5.89 0.95
#